data_513414b3ef0a0269f78c99e314669f05
#
_entry.id   513414b3ef0a0269f78c99e314669f05
#
_cell.length_a   1.000
_cell.length_b   1.000
_cell.length_c   1.000
_cell.angle_alpha   90.00
_cell.angle_beta   90.00
_cell.angle_gamma   90.00
#
_symmetry.space_group_name_H-M   'P 1'
#
loop_
_entity.id
_entity.type
_entity.pdbx_description
1 polymer ?
#
loop_
_entity_poly.entity_id
_entity_poly.type
_entity_poly.pdbx_seq_one_letter_code
_entity_poly.pdbx_strand_id
1 'polypeptide(L)'
;MRGYLSVISGFLLPALQLLIIQRYITTLFGPGNRKPAGIISWFLYYAFLVATGFELLFPPQFLLVWNIFMVFMISTITRKESLKRRCISTLLICTAWMLVEVIVLLVLEAVGTDESVINDAGSFASKMCMLLFSVLLGRYAKKKQYAEIPLRYFIIILLVPASSIYMMHHILHMAAFHAEYSFFSVAAGILLLLVNYVIFTVYDRMGQAAELQSRNRLYEQQLDLCSHQAEEREGYYLELRRMRHDMKNHLSGIRYGKCRTDKRCQ
;
A
#
# COMPACT_ATOMS: atom_id res chain seq x y z
N MET A 1 -41.64 -9.91 -14.22
CA MET A 1 -40.90 -9.04 -13.26
C MET A 1 -39.48 -9.54 -12.97
N ARG A 2 -39.22 -10.85 -12.73
CA ARG A 2 -37.87 -11.37 -12.45
C ARG A 2 -36.85 -11.06 -13.57
N GLY A 3 -37.21 -11.13 -14.86
CA GLY A 3 -36.29 -10.85 -15.96
C GLY A 3 -35.79 -9.40 -16.05
N TYR A 4 -36.62 -8.41 -15.69
CA TYR A 4 -36.19 -7.01 -15.66
C TYR A 4 -35.26 -6.71 -14.46
N LEU A 5 -35.51 -7.35 -13.32
CA LEU A 5 -34.64 -7.22 -12.14
C LEU A 5 -33.25 -7.80 -12.40
N SER A 6 -33.15 -8.96 -13.07
CA SER A 6 -31.87 -9.59 -13.40
C SER A 6 -31.06 -8.77 -14.41
N VAL A 7 -31.72 -8.13 -15.38
CA VAL A 7 -31.05 -7.24 -16.34
C VAL A 7 -30.52 -5.96 -15.62
N ILE A 8 -31.36 -5.35 -14.77
CA ILE A 8 -30.95 -4.16 -14.02
C ILE A 8 -29.80 -4.48 -13.05
N SER A 9 -29.86 -5.62 -12.34
CA SER A 9 -28.77 -6.07 -11.47
C SER A 9 -27.48 -6.32 -12.25
N GLY A 10 -27.56 -6.89 -13.47
CA GLY A 10 -26.42 -7.14 -14.35
C GLY A 10 -25.63 -5.89 -14.75
N PHE A 11 -26.23 -4.71 -14.75
CA PHE A 11 -25.55 -3.43 -15.01
C PHE A 11 -25.22 -2.64 -13.73
N LEU A 12 -26.12 -2.68 -12.74
CA LEU A 12 -25.96 -1.91 -11.51
C LEU A 12 -24.84 -2.46 -10.62
N LEU A 13 -24.75 -3.78 -10.45
CA LEU A 13 -23.74 -4.41 -9.62
C LEU A 13 -22.30 -4.19 -10.13
N PRO A 14 -22.00 -4.31 -11.44
CA PRO A 14 -20.71 -3.91 -11.99
C PRO A 14 -20.39 -2.44 -11.79
N ALA A 15 -21.35 -1.52 -11.93
CA ALA A 15 -21.15 -0.11 -11.71
C ALA A 15 -20.78 0.18 -10.24
N LEU A 16 -21.45 -0.46 -9.28
CA LEU A 16 -21.15 -0.36 -7.86
C LEU A 16 -19.75 -0.91 -7.54
N GLN A 17 -19.38 -2.03 -8.12
CA GLN A 17 -18.04 -2.61 -7.99
C GLN A 17 -16.96 -1.66 -8.47
N LEU A 18 -17.16 -1.03 -9.62
CA LEU A 18 -16.26 -0.03 -10.17
C LEU A 18 -16.10 1.16 -9.23
N LEU A 19 -17.19 1.69 -8.66
CA LEU A 19 -17.16 2.78 -7.68
C LEU A 19 -16.38 2.41 -6.42
N ILE A 20 -16.53 1.19 -5.90
CA ILE A 20 -15.81 0.69 -4.72
C ILE A 20 -14.30 0.67 -4.99
N ILE A 21 -13.89 0.08 -6.12
CA ILE A 21 -12.47 -0.02 -6.49
C ILE A 21 -11.87 1.36 -6.75
N GLN A 22 -12.61 2.24 -7.45
CA GLN A 22 -12.16 3.61 -7.69
C GLN A 22 -11.94 4.36 -6.37
N ARG A 23 -12.88 4.23 -5.41
CA ARG A 23 -12.78 4.84 -4.10
C ARG A 23 -11.60 4.29 -3.31
N TYR A 24 -11.40 2.97 -3.30
CA TYR A 24 -10.28 2.31 -2.66
C TYR A 24 -8.94 2.81 -3.18
N ILE A 25 -8.76 2.81 -4.51
CA ILE A 25 -7.53 3.30 -5.15
C ILE A 25 -7.29 4.78 -4.83
N THR A 26 -8.35 5.60 -4.82
CA THR A 26 -8.24 7.03 -4.51
C THR A 26 -7.89 7.28 -3.05
N THR A 27 -8.39 6.47 -2.14
CA THR A 27 -8.08 6.53 -0.72
C THR A 27 -6.61 6.22 -0.43
N LEU A 28 -6.07 5.17 -1.06
CA LEU A 28 -4.69 4.71 -0.83
C LEU A 28 -3.63 5.57 -1.53
N PHE A 29 -3.91 5.96 -2.76
CA PHE A 29 -2.93 6.62 -3.63
C PHE A 29 -3.21 8.10 -3.88
N GLY A 30 -4.32 8.61 -3.35
CA GLY A 30 -4.76 9.99 -3.59
C GLY A 30 -5.47 10.17 -4.94
N PRO A 31 -5.80 11.42 -5.35
CA PRO A 31 -6.46 11.70 -6.61
C PRO A 31 -5.59 11.31 -7.81
N GLY A 32 -6.18 10.65 -8.80
CA GLY A 32 -5.49 10.17 -9.99
C GLY A 32 -5.29 11.23 -11.06
N ASN A 33 -4.35 10.97 -11.95
CA ASN A 33 -4.19 11.77 -13.14
C ASN A 33 -5.29 11.38 -14.17
N ARG A 34 -6.09 12.36 -14.60
CA ARG A 34 -7.17 12.16 -15.60
C ARG A 34 -6.61 12.07 -17.02
N LYS A 35 -5.74 11.07 -17.26
CA LYS A 35 -5.27 10.80 -18.62
C LYS A 35 -6.36 10.01 -19.38
N PRO A 36 -6.48 10.20 -20.72
CA PRO A 36 -7.47 9.46 -21.52
C PRO A 36 -7.30 7.93 -21.41
N ALA A 37 -6.07 7.45 -21.32
CA ALA A 37 -5.79 6.03 -21.07
C ALA A 37 -6.42 5.49 -19.77
N GLY A 38 -6.49 6.32 -18.73
CA GLY A 38 -7.17 5.95 -17.48
C GLY A 38 -8.68 5.77 -17.66
N ILE A 39 -9.33 6.66 -18.42
CA ILE A 39 -10.77 6.57 -18.70
C ILE A 39 -11.07 5.31 -19.51
N ILE A 40 -10.25 5.03 -20.53
CA ILE A 40 -10.39 3.81 -21.36
C ILE A 40 -10.23 2.55 -20.51
N SER A 41 -9.26 2.50 -19.58
CA SER A 41 -9.05 1.34 -18.72
C SER A 41 -10.24 1.08 -17.78
N TRP A 42 -10.88 2.12 -17.25
CA TRP A 42 -12.10 1.99 -16.44
C TRP A 42 -13.29 1.50 -17.26
N PHE A 43 -13.46 2.01 -18.48
CA PHE A 43 -14.52 1.57 -19.37
C PHE A 43 -14.34 0.09 -19.78
N LEU A 44 -13.10 -0.31 -20.06
CA LEU A 44 -12.77 -1.70 -20.45
C LEU A 44 -13.03 -2.67 -19.28
N TYR A 45 -12.72 -2.25 -18.08
CA TYR A 45 -13.02 -3.02 -16.86
C TYR A 45 -14.53 -3.13 -16.61
N TYR A 46 -15.29 -2.06 -16.80
CA TYR A 46 -16.75 -2.09 -16.70
C TYR A 46 -17.35 -3.06 -17.70
N ALA A 47 -16.92 -2.97 -18.96
CA ALA A 47 -17.38 -3.88 -20.02
C ALA A 47 -17.07 -5.36 -19.69
N PHE A 48 -15.88 -5.62 -19.13
CA PHE A 48 -15.51 -6.95 -18.66
C PHE A 48 -16.44 -7.44 -17.54
N LEU A 49 -16.72 -6.61 -16.52
CA LEU A 49 -17.61 -6.98 -15.42
C LEU A 49 -19.05 -7.24 -15.88
N VAL A 50 -19.56 -6.47 -16.83
CA VAL A 50 -20.87 -6.69 -17.43
C VAL A 50 -20.87 -8.00 -18.23
N ALA A 51 -19.84 -8.24 -19.04
CA ALA A 51 -19.73 -9.48 -19.83
C ALA A 51 -19.67 -10.74 -18.94
N THR A 52 -18.97 -10.68 -17.81
CA THR A 52 -18.91 -11.80 -16.84
C THR A 52 -20.22 -12.03 -16.11
N GLY A 53 -21.04 -11.00 -15.91
CA GLY A 53 -22.38 -11.10 -15.31
C GLY A 53 -23.42 -11.84 -16.17
N PHE A 54 -23.15 -11.99 -17.46
CA PHE A 54 -24.00 -12.76 -18.40
C PHE A 54 -23.54 -14.20 -18.62
N GLU A 55 -22.83 -14.80 -17.65
CA GLU A 55 -22.39 -16.21 -17.67
C GLU A 55 -21.67 -16.64 -18.95
N LEU A 56 -20.80 -15.78 -19.49
CA LEU A 56 -19.97 -16.15 -20.64
C LEU A 56 -18.92 -17.20 -20.23
N LEU A 57 -19.02 -18.37 -20.80
CA LEU A 57 -18.11 -19.47 -21.18
C LEU A 57 -16.73 -19.64 -20.50
N PHE A 58 -16.36 -18.84 -19.50
CA PHE A 58 -15.05 -18.92 -18.86
C PHE A 58 -15.11 -19.59 -17.50
N PRO A 59 -14.15 -20.48 -17.17
CA PRO A 59 -14.09 -21.10 -15.85
C PRO A 59 -13.87 -20.05 -14.76
N PRO A 60 -14.45 -20.22 -13.53
CA PRO A 60 -14.39 -19.24 -12.45
C PRO A 60 -12.96 -18.83 -12.04
N GLN A 61 -12.02 -19.78 -12.11
CA GLN A 61 -10.62 -19.52 -11.80
C GLN A 61 -9.98 -18.50 -12.76
N PHE A 62 -10.32 -18.60 -14.05
CA PHE A 62 -9.84 -17.67 -15.08
C PHE A 62 -10.42 -16.28 -14.84
N LEU A 63 -11.70 -16.17 -14.52
CA LEU A 63 -12.36 -14.90 -14.21
C LEU A 63 -11.73 -14.22 -12.99
N LEU A 64 -11.39 -14.98 -11.95
CA LEU A 64 -10.70 -14.47 -10.77
C LEU A 64 -9.33 -13.88 -11.11
N VAL A 65 -8.48 -14.64 -11.80
CA VAL A 65 -7.15 -14.18 -12.21
C VAL A 65 -7.23 -12.94 -13.08
N TRP A 66 -8.17 -12.94 -14.03
CA TRP A 66 -8.38 -11.82 -14.95
C TRP A 66 -8.88 -10.56 -14.21
N ASN A 67 -9.75 -10.72 -13.23
CA ASN A 67 -10.21 -9.62 -12.38
C ASN A 67 -9.05 -8.98 -11.60
N ILE A 68 -8.21 -9.79 -10.96
CA ILE A 68 -7.01 -9.31 -10.25
C ILE A 68 -6.08 -8.55 -11.21
N PHE A 69 -5.85 -9.11 -12.40
CA PHE A 69 -5.02 -8.49 -13.43
C PHE A 69 -5.58 -7.14 -13.90
N MET A 70 -6.89 -7.03 -14.14
CA MET A 70 -7.55 -5.79 -14.56
C MET A 70 -7.43 -4.70 -13.48
N VAL A 71 -7.67 -5.02 -12.21
CA VAL A 71 -7.52 -4.07 -11.10
C VAL A 71 -6.06 -3.59 -10.97
N PHE A 72 -5.09 -4.50 -11.15
CA PHE A 72 -3.67 -4.17 -11.17
C PHE A 72 -3.31 -3.23 -12.34
N MET A 73 -3.81 -3.50 -13.53
CA MET A 73 -3.58 -2.67 -14.72
C MET A 73 -4.17 -1.27 -14.55
N ILE A 74 -5.40 -1.15 -14.02
CA ILE A 74 -6.02 0.14 -13.71
C ILE A 74 -5.15 0.93 -12.73
N SER A 75 -4.70 0.29 -11.65
CA SER A 75 -3.81 0.90 -10.67
C SER A 75 -2.50 1.39 -11.32
N THR A 76 -1.97 0.62 -12.29
CA THR A 76 -0.73 0.95 -13.02
C THR A 76 -0.90 2.14 -13.97
N ILE A 77 -2.01 2.20 -14.70
CA ILE A 77 -2.28 3.26 -15.68
C ILE A 77 -2.66 4.57 -14.99
N THR A 78 -3.42 4.50 -13.89
CA THR A 78 -3.98 5.68 -13.23
C THR A 78 -3.04 6.30 -12.20
N ARG A 79 -2.04 5.58 -11.70
CA ARG A 79 -1.18 6.00 -10.58
C ARG A 79 0.31 5.85 -10.86
N LYS A 80 1.10 6.83 -10.39
CA LYS A 80 2.57 6.84 -10.47
C LYS A 80 3.18 6.39 -9.14
N GLU A 81 2.84 5.19 -8.67
CA GLU A 81 3.38 4.63 -7.44
C GLU A 81 4.35 3.48 -7.76
N SER A 82 5.14 3.04 -6.75
CA SER A 82 6.03 1.90 -6.91
C SER A 82 5.24 0.63 -7.24
N LEU A 83 5.78 -0.22 -8.09
CA LEU A 83 5.15 -1.46 -8.55
C LEU A 83 4.78 -2.38 -7.38
N LYS A 84 5.67 -2.45 -6.36
CA LYS A 84 5.46 -3.23 -5.14
C LYS A 84 4.19 -2.80 -4.39
N ARG A 85 4.00 -1.48 -4.20
CA ARG A 85 2.85 -0.93 -3.48
C ARG A 85 1.54 -1.18 -4.24
N ARG A 86 1.56 -1.11 -5.57
CA ARG A 86 0.41 -1.43 -6.42
C ARG A 86 0.01 -2.90 -6.33
N CYS A 87 0.98 -3.83 -6.41
CA CYS A 87 0.71 -5.26 -6.25
C CYS A 87 0.07 -5.57 -4.90
N ILE A 88 0.65 -5.09 -3.80
CA ILE A 88 0.11 -5.34 -2.46
C ILE A 88 -1.30 -4.76 -2.31
N SER A 89 -1.55 -3.53 -2.76
CA SER A 89 -2.87 -2.93 -2.64
C SER A 89 -3.92 -3.66 -3.47
N THR A 90 -3.56 -4.16 -4.66
CA THR A 90 -4.46 -4.96 -5.50
C THR A 90 -4.80 -6.29 -4.83
N LEU A 91 -3.81 -7.00 -4.29
CA LEU A 91 -4.08 -8.24 -3.58
C LEU A 91 -4.89 -8.02 -2.31
N LEU A 92 -4.64 -6.94 -1.57
CA LEU A 92 -5.42 -6.58 -0.39
C LEU A 92 -6.89 -6.34 -0.69
N ILE A 93 -7.22 -5.60 -1.74
CA ILE A 93 -8.63 -5.37 -2.11
C ILE A 93 -9.28 -6.68 -2.55
N CYS A 94 -8.57 -7.55 -3.29
CA CYS A 94 -9.10 -8.83 -3.73
C CYS A 94 -9.32 -9.80 -2.56
N THR A 95 -8.38 -9.89 -1.61
CA THR A 95 -8.57 -10.68 -0.38
C THR A 95 -9.70 -10.16 0.48
N ALA A 96 -9.79 -8.85 0.68
CA ALA A 96 -10.90 -8.25 1.43
C ALA A 96 -12.26 -8.54 0.76
N TRP A 97 -12.29 -8.50 -0.58
CA TRP A 97 -13.49 -8.80 -1.34
C TRP A 97 -13.96 -10.23 -1.16
N MET A 98 -13.07 -11.20 -1.40
CA MET A 98 -13.35 -12.63 -1.21
C MET A 98 -13.83 -12.93 0.22
N LEU A 99 -13.21 -12.29 1.19
CA LEU A 99 -13.56 -12.45 2.60
C LEU A 99 -14.98 -11.94 2.91
N VAL A 100 -15.34 -10.77 2.41
CA VAL A 100 -16.68 -10.21 2.60
C VAL A 100 -17.72 -11.11 1.91
N GLU A 101 -17.43 -11.62 0.72
CA GLU A 101 -18.33 -12.57 0.03
C GLU A 101 -18.56 -13.84 0.86
N VAL A 102 -17.50 -14.42 1.43
CA VAL A 102 -17.64 -15.60 2.31
C VAL A 102 -18.48 -15.29 3.53
N ILE A 103 -18.19 -14.20 4.25
CA ILE A 103 -18.97 -13.83 5.45
C ILE A 103 -20.44 -13.64 5.10
N VAL A 104 -20.75 -12.94 4.02
CA VAL A 104 -22.14 -12.70 3.60
C VAL A 104 -22.84 -14.01 3.24
N LEU A 105 -22.16 -14.89 2.50
CA LEU A 105 -22.68 -16.20 2.14
C LEU A 105 -23.01 -17.04 3.37
N LEU A 106 -22.10 -17.09 4.33
CA LEU A 106 -22.27 -17.81 5.60
C LEU A 106 -23.44 -17.28 6.43
N VAL A 107 -23.59 -15.95 6.50
CA VAL A 107 -24.70 -15.33 7.23
C VAL A 107 -26.03 -15.67 6.58
N LEU A 108 -26.12 -15.63 5.25
CA LEU A 108 -27.33 -15.95 4.51
C LEU A 108 -27.71 -17.44 4.64
N GLU A 109 -26.71 -18.33 4.60
CA GLU A 109 -26.90 -19.77 4.80
C GLU A 109 -27.39 -20.07 6.24
N ALA A 110 -26.80 -19.41 7.26
CA ALA A 110 -27.20 -19.55 8.65
C ALA A 110 -28.65 -19.06 8.91
N VAL A 111 -29.13 -18.10 8.12
CA VAL A 111 -30.52 -17.60 8.21
C VAL A 111 -31.51 -18.52 7.48
N GLY A 112 -31.04 -19.54 6.74
CA GLY A 112 -31.86 -20.51 6.04
C GLY A 112 -32.60 -19.92 4.84
N THR A 113 -31.98 -18.99 4.10
CA THR A 113 -32.55 -18.38 2.91
C THR A 113 -32.48 -19.33 1.71
N ASP A 114 -33.48 -19.23 0.82
CA ASP A 114 -33.52 -20.01 -0.44
C ASP A 114 -32.30 -19.71 -1.33
N GLU A 115 -31.79 -20.72 -2.00
CA GLU A 115 -30.58 -20.64 -2.85
C GLU A 115 -30.65 -19.55 -3.93
N SER A 116 -31.83 -19.32 -4.50
CA SER A 116 -32.06 -18.24 -5.47
C SER A 116 -31.93 -16.83 -4.86
N VAL A 117 -32.29 -16.69 -3.59
CA VAL A 117 -32.21 -15.41 -2.85
C VAL A 117 -30.76 -15.19 -2.38
N ILE A 118 -30.04 -16.27 -2.03
CA ILE A 118 -28.64 -16.22 -1.64
C ILE A 118 -27.79 -15.59 -2.77
N ASN A 119 -28.01 -16.00 -4.01
CA ASN A 119 -27.23 -15.50 -5.15
C ASN A 119 -27.46 -14.00 -5.42
N ASP A 120 -28.71 -13.56 -5.49
CA ASP A 120 -29.02 -12.16 -5.83
C ASP A 120 -28.79 -11.20 -4.63
N ALA A 121 -29.34 -11.52 -3.47
CA ALA A 121 -29.21 -10.71 -2.26
C ALA A 121 -27.79 -10.77 -1.70
N GLY A 122 -27.11 -11.92 -1.75
CA GLY A 122 -25.74 -12.09 -1.32
C GLY A 122 -24.76 -11.23 -2.11
N SER A 123 -24.91 -11.21 -3.44
CA SER A 123 -24.08 -10.38 -4.31
C SER A 123 -24.28 -8.87 -4.06
N PHE A 124 -25.51 -8.44 -3.77
CA PHE A 124 -25.79 -7.05 -3.40
C PHE A 124 -25.25 -6.72 -2.01
N ALA A 125 -25.49 -7.57 -1.01
CA ALA A 125 -25.06 -7.38 0.36
C ALA A 125 -23.52 -7.32 0.46
N SER A 126 -22.80 -8.20 -0.23
CA SER A 126 -21.32 -8.18 -0.24
C SER A 126 -20.77 -6.88 -0.81
N LYS A 127 -21.35 -6.34 -1.88
CA LYS A 127 -20.94 -5.06 -2.47
C LYS A 127 -21.24 -3.88 -1.55
N MET A 128 -22.38 -3.91 -0.82
CA MET A 128 -22.68 -2.88 0.20
C MET A 128 -21.70 -2.93 1.37
N CYS A 129 -21.36 -4.12 1.87
CA CYS A 129 -20.32 -4.29 2.90
C CYS A 129 -18.95 -3.77 2.43
N MET A 130 -18.55 -4.06 1.19
CA MET A 130 -17.31 -3.56 0.60
C MET A 130 -17.33 -2.03 0.42
N LEU A 131 -18.46 -1.45 0.06
CA LEU A 131 -18.60 0.01 0.00
C LEU A 131 -18.39 0.61 1.39
N LEU A 132 -19.02 0.06 2.43
CA LEU A 132 -18.84 0.48 3.80
C LEU A 132 -17.39 0.35 4.25
N PHE A 133 -16.75 -0.78 3.94
CA PHE A 133 -15.33 -1.00 4.18
C PHE A 133 -14.46 0.07 3.51
N SER A 134 -14.71 0.41 2.25
CA SER A 134 -13.96 1.44 1.53
C SER A 134 -14.16 2.85 2.14
N VAL A 135 -15.34 3.14 2.70
CA VAL A 135 -15.63 4.39 3.41
C VAL A 135 -14.87 4.46 4.73
N LEU A 136 -14.91 3.38 5.51
CA LEU A 136 -14.19 3.29 6.78
C LEU A 136 -12.67 3.39 6.55
N LEU A 137 -12.15 2.68 5.55
CA LEU A 137 -10.75 2.78 5.16
C LEU A 137 -10.36 4.24 4.85
N GLY A 138 -11.22 4.98 4.17
CA GLY A 138 -10.98 6.39 3.85
C GLY A 138 -10.89 7.30 5.09
N ARG A 139 -11.58 6.96 6.18
CA ARG A 139 -11.52 7.70 7.44
C ARG A 139 -10.25 7.39 8.25
N TYR A 140 -9.78 6.15 8.20
CA TYR A 140 -8.67 5.66 9.03
C TYR A 140 -7.33 5.59 8.29
N ALA A 141 -7.32 5.50 6.97
CA ALA A 141 -6.09 5.47 6.17
C ALA A 141 -5.42 6.83 6.18
N LYS A 142 -4.52 7.05 7.13
CA LYS A 142 -3.57 8.15 7.05
C LYS A 142 -2.60 7.84 5.90
N LYS A 143 -2.24 8.85 5.09
CA LYS A 143 -1.18 8.76 4.06
C LYS A 143 0.16 8.44 4.74
N LYS A 144 0.45 7.18 4.94
CA LYS A 144 1.76 6.72 5.42
C LYS A 144 2.67 6.54 4.21
N GLN A 145 3.73 7.32 4.15
CA GLN A 145 4.85 7.05 3.23
C GLN A 145 5.72 5.99 3.90
N TYR A 146 5.70 4.77 3.37
CA TYR A 146 6.57 3.70 3.86
C TYR A 146 7.87 3.69 3.05
N ALA A 147 9.00 3.44 3.74
CA ALA A 147 10.27 3.14 3.10
C ALA A 147 10.16 1.88 2.23
N GLU A 148 10.97 1.79 1.18
CA GLU A 148 10.94 0.65 0.28
C GLU A 148 11.39 -0.64 0.98
N ILE A 149 10.53 -1.64 0.96
CA ILE A 149 10.82 -2.97 1.52
C ILE A 149 11.70 -3.76 0.53
N PRO A 150 12.73 -4.47 1.03
CA PRO A 150 13.58 -5.31 0.20
C PRO A 150 12.77 -6.36 -0.57
N LEU A 151 13.19 -6.67 -1.81
CA LEU A 151 12.44 -7.53 -2.73
C LEU A 151 12.14 -8.93 -2.16
N ARG A 152 13.07 -9.50 -1.39
CA ARG A 152 12.89 -10.82 -0.76
C ARG A 152 11.70 -10.91 0.18
N TYR A 153 11.50 -9.88 1.02
CA TYR A 153 10.36 -9.82 1.93
C TYR A 153 9.06 -9.50 1.19
N PHE A 154 9.16 -8.71 0.14
CA PHE A 154 8.03 -8.39 -0.72
C PHE A 154 7.41 -9.65 -1.34
N ILE A 155 8.24 -10.58 -1.87
CA ILE A 155 7.76 -11.83 -2.49
C ILE A 155 7.02 -12.69 -1.46
N ILE A 156 7.57 -12.85 -0.25
CA ILE A 156 6.93 -13.63 0.81
C ILE A 156 5.58 -13.03 1.21
N ILE A 157 5.53 -11.71 1.41
CA ILE A 157 4.31 -11.00 1.78
C ILE A 157 3.24 -11.09 0.68
N LEU A 158 3.64 -11.16 -0.58
CA LEU A 158 2.74 -11.29 -1.72
C LEU A 158 2.19 -12.71 -1.87
N LEU A 159 3.01 -13.71 -1.58
CA LEU A 159 2.67 -15.13 -1.77
C LEU A 159 1.49 -15.55 -0.89
N VAL A 160 1.43 -15.07 0.36
CA VAL A 160 0.39 -15.50 1.30
C VAL A 160 -1.00 -15.01 0.94
N PRO A 161 -1.25 -13.72 0.64
CA PRO A 161 -2.55 -13.29 0.14
C PRO A 161 -2.94 -13.98 -1.17
N ALA A 162 -1.98 -14.19 -2.10
CA ALA A 162 -2.24 -14.87 -3.36
C ALA A 162 -2.68 -16.33 -3.15
N SER A 163 -1.99 -17.07 -2.29
CA SER A 163 -2.37 -18.45 -1.94
C SER A 163 -3.70 -18.50 -1.18
N SER A 164 -3.96 -17.52 -0.32
CA SER A 164 -5.23 -17.41 0.41
C SER A 164 -6.42 -17.18 -0.51
N ILE A 165 -6.26 -16.34 -1.53
CA ILE A 165 -7.31 -16.12 -2.55
C ILE A 165 -7.62 -17.43 -3.27
N TYR A 166 -6.59 -18.16 -3.70
CA TYR A 166 -6.75 -19.43 -4.39
C TYR A 166 -7.45 -20.47 -3.50
N MET A 167 -6.99 -20.61 -2.26
CA MET A 167 -7.60 -21.54 -1.28
C MET A 167 -9.06 -21.18 -0.98
N MET A 168 -9.34 -19.90 -0.76
CA MET A 168 -10.70 -19.41 -0.49
C MET A 168 -11.64 -19.71 -1.66
N HIS A 169 -11.20 -19.45 -2.88
CA HIS A 169 -11.98 -19.79 -4.07
C HIS A 169 -12.27 -21.29 -4.16
N HIS A 170 -11.29 -22.12 -3.85
CA HIS A 170 -11.46 -23.58 -3.86
C HIS A 170 -12.44 -24.07 -2.77
N ILE A 171 -12.33 -23.50 -1.57
CA ILE A 171 -13.22 -23.81 -0.44
C ILE A 171 -14.67 -23.44 -0.76
N LEU A 172 -14.90 -22.25 -1.35
CA LEU A 172 -16.23 -21.82 -1.75
C LEU A 172 -16.82 -22.74 -2.83
N HIS A 173 -16.03 -23.16 -3.80
CA HIS A 173 -16.46 -24.06 -4.83
C HIS A 173 -16.84 -25.43 -4.26
N MET A 174 -16.07 -25.96 -3.29
CA MET A 174 -16.38 -27.23 -2.62
C MET A 174 -17.63 -27.12 -1.75
N ALA A 175 -17.80 -26.01 -1.01
CA ALA A 175 -18.98 -25.79 -0.17
C ALA A 175 -20.28 -25.72 -0.99
N ALA A 176 -20.22 -25.12 -2.20
CA ALA A 176 -21.36 -25.03 -3.09
C ALA A 176 -21.85 -26.41 -3.60
N PHE A 177 -20.97 -27.41 -3.69
CA PHE A 177 -21.33 -28.75 -4.16
C PHE A 177 -21.64 -29.76 -3.05
N HIS A 178 -21.22 -29.51 -1.79
CA HIS A 178 -21.33 -30.45 -0.69
C HIS A 178 -21.68 -29.72 0.62
N ALA A 179 -22.96 -29.71 0.96
CA ALA A 179 -23.49 -29.07 2.16
C ALA A 179 -22.86 -29.60 3.48
N GLU A 180 -22.40 -30.86 3.50
CA GLU A 180 -21.76 -31.48 4.68
C GLU A 180 -20.45 -30.81 5.08
N TYR A 181 -19.76 -30.13 4.16
CA TYR A 181 -18.48 -29.44 4.39
C TYR A 181 -18.61 -27.95 4.75
N SER A 182 -19.84 -27.44 4.85
CA SER A 182 -20.09 -26.01 5.11
C SER A 182 -19.38 -25.52 6.37
N PHE A 183 -19.48 -26.24 7.50
CA PHE A 183 -18.82 -25.87 8.76
C PHE A 183 -17.29 -25.80 8.67
N PHE A 184 -16.65 -26.80 8.03
CA PHE A 184 -15.20 -26.83 7.85
C PHE A 184 -14.73 -25.73 6.89
N SER A 185 -15.53 -25.40 5.89
CA SER A 185 -15.26 -24.29 4.96
C SER A 185 -15.28 -22.94 5.65
N VAL A 186 -16.23 -22.75 6.58
CA VAL A 186 -16.32 -21.57 7.45
C VAL A 186 -15.06 -21.42 8.30
N ALA A 187 -14.71 -22.49 9.01
CA ALA A 187 -13.54 -22.49 9.90
C ALA A 187 -12.24 -22.23 9.12
N ALA A 188 -12.07 -22.85 7.94
CA ALA A 188 -10.94 -22.62 7.07
C ALA A 188 -10.90 -21.15 6.55
N GLY A 189 -12.06 -20.59 6.19
CA GLY A 189 -12.18 -19.19 5.80
C GLY A 189 -11.74 -18.23 6.91
N ILE A 190 -12.21 -18.44 8.13
CA ILE A 190 -11.82 -17.63 9.30
C ILE A 190 -10.31 -17.74 9.57
N LEU A 191 -9.74 -18.95 9.46
CA LEU A 191 -8.31 -19.16 9.66
C LEU A 191 -7.48 -18.41 8.59
N LEU A 192 -7.86 -18.50 7.33
CA LEU A 192 -7.20 -17.77 6.24
C LEU A 192 -7.29 -16.24 6.44
N LEU A 193 -8.43 -15.77 6.97
CA LEU A 193 -8.60 -14.36 7.35
C LEU A 193 -7.58 -13.94 8.41
N LEU A 194 -7.47 -14.75 9.47
CA LEU A 194 -6.55 -14.50 10.57
C LEU A 194 -5.10 -14.46 10.09
N VAL A 195 -4.70 -15.39 9.23
CA VAL A 195 -3.36 -15.43 8.61
C VAL A 195 -3.12 -14.16 7.78
N ASN A 196 -4.05 -13.75 6.95
CA ASN A 196 -3.92 -12.53 6.15
C ASN A 196 -3.84 -11.27 7.02
N TYR A 197 -4.62 -11.20 8.12
CA TYR A 197 -4.55 -10.10 9.08
C TYR A 197 -3.18 -10.03 9.76
N VAL A 198 -2.63 -11.16 10.20
CA VAL A 198 -1.29 -11.24 10.82
C VAL A 198 -0.22 -10.76 9.83
N ILE A 199 -0.26 -11.25 8.59
CA ILE A 199 0.71 -10.84 7.56
C ILE A 199 0.61 -9.35 7.25
N PHE A 200 -0.59 -8.81 7.17
CA PHE A 200 -0.78 -7.38 6.98
C PHE A 200 -0.19 -6.56 8.14
N THR A 201 -0.40 -7.02 9.39
CA THR A 201 0.18 -6.38 10.57
C THR A 201 1.71 -6.45 10.56
N VAL A 202 2.28 -7.59 10.16
CA VAL A 202 3.73 -7.76 10.00
C VAL A 202 4.25 -6.82 8.92
N TYR A 203 3.55 -6.72 7.79
CA TYR A 203 3.91 -5.79 6.71
C TYR A 203 3.94 -4.33 7.19
N ASP A 204 2.91 -3.88 7.92
CA ASP A 204 2.85 -2.52 8.47
C ASP A 204 4.02 -2.26 9.44
N ARG A 205 4.32 -3.21 10.32
CA ARG A 205 5.45 -3.11 11.24
C ARG A 205 6.81 -3.09 10.53
N MET A 206 6.99 -3.90 9.50
CA MET A 206 8.22 -3.89 8.70
C MET A 206 8.41 -2.56 7.97
N GLY A 207 7.33 -1.97 7.43
CA GLY A 207 7.38 -0.65 6.81
C GLY A 207 7.80 0.44 7.80
N GLN A 208 7.26 0.41 9.02
CA GLN A 208 7.64 1.34 10.08
C GLN A 208 9.09 1.15 10.53
N ALA A 209 9.54 -0.08 10.69
CA ALA A 209 10.93 -0.39 11.07
C ALA A 209 11.92 0.07 9.99
N ALA A 210 11.60 -0.12 8.71
CA ALA A 210 12.43 0.35 7.59
C ALA A 210 12.52 1.89 7.55
N GLU A 211 11.41 2.58 7.83
CA GLU A 211 11.39 4.05 7.91
C GLU A 211 12.24 4.56 9.07
N LEU A 212 12.11 3.96 10.26
CA LEU A 212 12.93 4.30 11.42
C LEU A 212 14.42 4.06 11.15
N GLN A 213 14.78 2.95 10.53
CA GLN A 213 16.15 2.65 10.15
C GLN A 213 16.71 3.67 9.16
N SER A 214 15.91 4.09 8.19
CA SER A 214 16.31 5.15 7.25
C SER A 214 16.55 6.49 7.94
N ARG A 215 15.67 6.87 8.88
CA ARG A 215 15.82 8.09 9.68
C ARG A 215 17.07 8.03 10.59
N ASN A 216 17.31 6.90 11.22
CA ASN A 216 18.51 6.72 12.07
C ASN A 216 19.79 6.89 11.25
N ARG A 217 19.87 6.31 10.06
CA ARG A 217 21.02 6.51 9.17
C ARG A 217 21.22 7.97 8.78
N LEU A 218 20.14 8.72 8.53
CA LEU A 218 20.21 10.15 8.26
C LEU A 218 20.74 10.92 9.47
N TYR A 219 20.30 10.59 10.68
CA TYR A 219 20.82 11.21 11.92
C TYR A 219 22.30 10.89 12.14
N GLU A 220 22.73 9.65 11.92
CA GLU A 220 24.14 9.26 11.99
C GLU A 220 25.00 10.07 11.02
N GLN A 221 24.54 10.23 9.76
CA GLN A 221 25.23 11.07 8.78
C GLN A 221 25.28 12.54 9.17
N GLN A 222 24.20 13.08 9.76
CA GLN A 222 24.18 14.45 10.25
C GLN A 222 25.15 14.65 11.44
N LEU A 223 25.21 13.70 12.38
CA LEU A 223 26.13 13.73 13.50
C LEU A 223 27.60 13.69 13.05
N ASP A 224 27.90 12.80 12.08
CA ASP A 224 29.23 12.69 11.50
C ASP A 224 29.66 14.01 10.84
N LEU A 225 28.74 14.59 10.05
CA LEU A 225 28.99 15.90 9.42
C LEU A 225 29.21 17.01 10.44
N CYS A 226 28.41 17.04 11.52
CA CYS A 226 28.54 18.03 12.58
C CYS A 226 29.86 17.84 13.33
N SER A 227 30.30 16.59 13.59
CA SER A 227 31.58 16.32 14.24
C SER A 227 32.77 16.79 13.39
N HIS A 228 32.71 16.51 12.10
CA HIS A 228 33.74 16.95 11.14
C HIS A 228 33.83 18.47 11.04
N GLN A 229 32.68 19.17 10.98
CA GLN A 229 32.64 20.62 11.02
C GLN A 229 33.18 21.21 12.35
N ALA A 230 32.95 20.52 13.45
CA ALA A 230 33.50 20.95 14.74
C ALA A 230 35.04 20.83 14.78
N GLU A 231 35.59 19.72 14.29
CA GLU A 231 37.02 19.49 14.15
C GLU A 231 37.70 20.54 13.23
N GLU A 232 37.10 20.82 12.07
CA GLU A 232 37.58 21.87 11.17
C GLU A 232 37.60 23.23 11.84
N ARG A 233 36.54 23.60 12.57
CA ARG A 233 36.47 24.86 13.30
C ARG A 233 37.58 24.95 14.35
N GLU A 234 37.82 23.91 15.09
CA GLU A 234 38.91 23.85 16.08
C GLU A 234 40.27 24.05 15.41
N GLY A 235 40.49 23.41 14.26
CA GLY A 235 41.68 23.65 13.44
C GLY A 235 41.87 25.10 13.04
N TYR A 236 40.83 25.77 12.54
CA TYR A 236 40.86 27.20 12.22
C TYR A 236 41.12 28.08 13.42
N TYR A 237 40.56 27.78 14.59
CA TYR A 237 40.86 28.54 15.83
C TYR A 237 42.31 28.41 16.25
N LEU A 238 42.92 27.24 16.13
CA LEU A 238 44.33 27.03 16.45
C LEU A 238 45.24 27.79 15.47
N GLU A 239 44.92 27.82 14.21
CA GLU A 239 45.65 28.55 13.19
C GLU A 239 45.58 30.09 13.41
N LEU A 240 44.37 30.61 13.67
CA LEU A 240 44.15 31.99 14.03
C LEU A 240 44.95 32.41 15.30
N ARG A 241 45.03 31.51 16.27
CA ARG A 241 45.82 31.75 17.50
C ARG A 241 47.32 31.84 17.21
N ARG A 242 47.82 30.96 16.32
CA ARG A 242 49.22 31.00 15.86
C ARG A 242 49.51 32.31 15.11
N MET A 243 48.69 32.66 14.12
CA MET A 243 48.84 33.91 13.34
C MET A 243 48.84 35.14 14.26
N ARG A 244 47.95 35.20 15.26
CA ARG A 244 47.89 36.30 16.22
C ARG A 244 49.14 36.37 17.07
N HIS A 245 49.68 35.25 17.49
CA HIS A 245 50.94 35.18 18.24
C HIS A 245 52.12 35.68 17.38
N ASP A 246 52.19 35.26 16.13
CA ASP A 246 53.26 35.63 15.23
C ASP A 246 53.21 37.12 14.86
N MET A 247 52.01 37.68 14.59
CA MET A 247 51.80 39.12 14.41
C MET A 247 52.28 39.91 15.65
N LYS A 248 51.95 39.46 16.85
CA LYS A 248 52.41 40.11 18.10
C LYS A 248 53.93 40.12 18.21
N ASN A 249 54.56 39.02 17.83
CA ASN A 249 56.01 38.90 17.80
C ASN A 249 56.65 39.81 16.77
N HIS A 250 56.11 39.89 15.57
CA HIS A 250 56.54 40.79 14.50
C HIS A 250 56.43 42.26 14.91
N LEU A 251 55.28 42.65 15.47
CA LEU A 251 55.06 44.01 15.96
C LEU A 251 56.00 44.41 17.08
N SER A 252 56.31 43.48 18.03
CA SER A 252 57.31 43.73 19.09
C SER A 252 58.72 43.87 18.50
N GLY A 253 59.05 43.03 17.48
CA GLY A 253 60.32 43.15 16.77
C GLY A 253 60.55 44.50 16.09
N ILE A 254 59.48 45.01 15.42
CA ILE A 254 59.55 46.38 14.81
C ILE A 254 59.69 47.48 15.85
N ARG A 255 58.99 47.33 16.98
CA ARG A 255 59.07 48.32 18.06
C ARG A 255 60.50 48.38 18.69
N TYR A 256 61.15 47.22 18.90
CA TYR A 256 62.54 47.15 19.37
C TYR A 256 63.55 47.62 18.32
N GLY A 257 63.27 47.35 16.99
CA GLY A 257 64.11 47.86 15.90
C GLY A 257 64.08 49.36 15.79
N LYS A 258 62.91 49.98 15.96
CA LYS A 258 62.78 51.46 15.98
C LYS A 258 63.42 52.15 17.13
N CYS A 259 63.36 51.55 18.35
CA CYS A 259 64.11 52.07 19.51
C CYS A 259 65.62 51.99 19.34
N ARG A 260 66.15 51.08 18.56
CA ARG A 260 67.55 50.90 18.29
C ARG A 260 68.13 51.89 17.27
N THR A 261 67.29 52.32 16.31
CA THR A 261 67.64 53.33 15.33
C THR A 261 67.63 54.75 15.94
N ASP A 262 66.69 55.07 16.83
CA ASP A 262 66.60 56.35 17.51
C ASP A 262 67.79 56.60 18.47
N LYS A 263 68.38 55.56 19.08
CA LYS A 263 69.56 55.67 19.93
C LYS A 263 70.91 55.87 19.19
N ARG A 264 70.93 55.77 17.85
CA ARG A 264 72.10 56.05 17.03
C ARG A 264 72.13 57.48 16.42
N CYS A 265 71.09 58.27 16.63
CA CYS A 265 70.98 59.61 16.12
C CYS A 265 71.08 60.71 17.21
N GLN A 266 71.46 60.30 18.45
CA GLN A 266 71.94 61.17 19.47
C GLN A 266 73.46 60.89 19.72
#